data_8270af5e0672d2613f9f992f7278c0a3
#
_entry.id   8270af5e0672d2613f9f992f7278c0a3
#
_cell.length_a   1.000
_cell.length_b   1.000
_cell.length_c   1.000
_cell.angle_alpha   90.00
_cell.angle_beta   90.00
_cell.angle_gamma   90.00
#
_symmetry.space_group_name_H-M   'P 1'
#
loop_
_entity.id
_entity.type
_entity.pdbx_description
1 polymer ?
#
loop_
_entity_poly.entity_id
_entity_poly.type
_entity_poly.pdbx_seq_one_letter_code
_entity_poly.pdbx_strand_id
1 'polypeptide(L)'
;MQVAVDISLYPLDEKFIPPIKDVIERLKLHDGIEIETNRMSTQVRGDYDAVMPVLSKEIRTTFENIPHAIFAIKILNNPVN
;
A
#
# COMPACT_ATOMS: atom_id res chain seq x y z
N MET A 1 -16.62 4.67 8.08
CA MET A 1 -16.43 3.24 7.79
C MET A 1 -14.95 2.91 7.92
N GLN A 2 -14.61 2.00 8.79
CA GLN A 2 -13.23 1.60 9.00
C GLN A 2 -12.87 0.42 8.11
N VAL A 3 -11.68 0.44 7.53
CA VAL A 3 -11.15 -0.66 6.72
C VAL A 3 -9.73 -1.00 7.14
N ALA A 4 -9.32 -2.23 6.90
CA ALA A 4 -7.94 -2.67 6.97
C ALA A 4 -7.55 -3.23 5.62
N VAL A 5 -6.41 -2.82 5.12
CA VAL A 5 -5.91 -3.22 3.81
C VAL A 5 -4.59 -3.96 3.97
N ASP A 6 -4.46 -5.08 3.29
CA ASP A 6 -3.19 -5.79 3.15
C ASP A 6 -2.72 -5.57 1.72
N ILE A 7 -1.56 -4.94 1.56
CA ILE A 7 -1.04 -4.59 0.24
C ILE A 7 0.39 -5.07 0.08
N SER A 8 0.66 -5.70 -1.05
CA SER A 8 2.00 -6.16 -1.42
C SER A 8 2.30 -5.74 -2.84
N LEU A 9 3.52 -5.29 -3.08
CA LEU A 9 4.01 -4.95 -4.40
C LEU A 9 4.96 -6.03 -4.90
N TYR A 10 4.72 -6.50 -6.12
CA TYR A 10 5.59 -7.44 -6.82
C TYR A 10 6.14 -6.76 -8.07
N PRO A 11 7.29 -6.07 -7.97
CA PRO A 11 7.94 -5.51 -9.15
C PRO A 11 8.49 -6.64 -10.01
N LEU A 12 8.16 -6.62 -11.29
CA LEU A 12 8.64 -7.64 -12.23
C LEU A 12 10.00 -7.22 -12.80
N ASP A 13 10.98 -7.09 -11.90
CA ASP A 13 12.32 -6.60 -12.20
C ASP A 13 13.31 -7.30 -11.28
N GLU A 14 14.54 -7.46 -11.73
CA GLU A 14 15.62 -8.03 -10.93
C GLU A 14 15.91 -7.20 -9.69
N LYS A 15 15.80 -5.88 -9.80
CA LYS A 15 15.97 -4.95 -8.67
C LYS A 15 14.62 -4.64 -8.06
N PHE A 16 14.06 -5.59 -7.32
CA PHE A 16 12.72 -5.46 -6.77
C PHE A 16 12.66 -4.75 -5.40
N ILE A 17 13.75 -4.70 -4.65
CA ILE A 17 13.73 -4.12 -3.30
C ILE A 17 13.53 -2.60 -3.28
N PRO A 18 14.26 -1.79 -4.08
CA PRO A 18 14.06 -0.33 -4.06
C PRO A 18 12.61 0.11 -4.35
N PRO A 19 11.89 -0.44 -5.33
CA PRO A 19 10.49 -0.06 -5.54
C PRO A 19 9.58 -0.39 -4.36
N ILE A 20 9.82 -1.53 -3.69
CA ILE A 20 9.03 -1.93 -2.53
C ILE A 20 9.25 -0.94 -1.38
N LYS A 21 10.50 -0.60 -1.09
CA LYS A 21 10.83 0.39 -0.05
C LYS A 21 10.24 1.75 -0.37
N ASP A 22 10.28 2.15 -1.63
CA ASP A 22 9.78 3.44 -2.07
C ASP A 22 8.28 3.60 -1.79
N VAL A 23 7.47 2.61 -2.17
CA VAL A 23 6.02 2.68 -1.93
C VAL A 23 5.70 2.68 -0.44
N ILE A 24 6.42 1.91 0.36
CA ILE A 24 6.23 1.87 1.81
C ILE A 24 6.52 3.23 2.43
N GLU A 25 7.62 3.85 2.05
CA GLU A 25 8.00 5.17 2.57
C GLU A 25 6.99 6.24 2.16
N ARG A 26 6.49 6.20 0.92
CA ARG A 26 5.47 7.15 0.48
C ARG A 26 4.16 6.97 1.24
N LEU A 27 3.76 5.72 1.50
CA LEU A 27 2.56 5.44 2.31
C LEU A 27 2.69 6.03 3.71
N LYS A 28 3.87 5.92 4.32
CA LYS A 28 4.13 6.43 5.67
C LYS A 28 4.08 7.95 5.78
N LEU A 29 4.17 8.67 4.68
CA LEU A 29 4.09 10.14 4.68
C LEU A 29 2.66 10.67 4.80
N HIS A 30 1.65 9.82 4.64
CA HIS A 30 0.26 10.24 4.73
C HIS A 30 -0.23 10.26 6.16
N ASP A 31 -0.86 11.37 6.56
CA ASP A 31 -1.50 11.50 7.86
C ASP A 31 -2.90 10.89 7.85
N GLY A 32 -3.42 10.55 9.02
CA GLY A 32 -4.79 10.07 9.17
C GLY A 32 -5.00 8.60 8.86
N ILE A 33 -3.95 7.87 8.55
CA ILE A 33 -3.98 6.43 8.33
C ILE A 33 -2.87 5.76 9.14
N GLU A 34 -3.06 4.50 9.48
CA GLU A 34 -2.05 3.72 10.18
C GLU A 34 -1.36 2.78 9.19
N ILE A 35 -0.03 2.76 9.23
CA ILE A 35 0.78 1.89 8.37
C ILE A 35 1.62 0.96 9.24
N GLU A 36 1.55 -0.33 8.95
CA GLU A 36 2.38 -1.33 9.59
C GLU A 36 3.01 -2.22 8.52
N THR A 37 4.32 -2.39 8.57
CA THR A 37 5.04 -3.21 7.61
C THR A 37 5.76 -4.35 8.33
N ASN A 38 5.66 -5.54 7.77
CA ASN A 38 6.41 -6.70 8.22
C ASN A 38 7.04 -7.40 7.00
N ARG A 39 7.60 -8.59 7.21
CA ARG A 39 8.30 -9.32 6.13
C ARG A 39 7.36 -9.86 5.05
N MET A 40 6.07 -9.93 5.34
CA MET A 40 5.09 -10.53 4.43
C MET A 40 4.38 -9.49 3.58
N SER A 41 4.04 -8.36 4.17
CA SER A 41 3.22 -7.35 3.51
C SER A 41 3.18 -6.05 4.30
N THR A 42 2.45 -5.08 3.78
CA THR A 42 2.16 -3.83 4.47
C THR A 42 0.66 -3.77 4.75
N GLN A 43 0.29 -3.37 5.97
CA GLN A 43 -1.10 -3.16 6.34
C GLN A 43 -1.37 -1.66 6.46
N VAL A 44 -2.52 -1.25 5.92
CA VAL A 44 -2.99 0.13 5.99
C VAL A 44 -4.36 0.12 6.66
N ARG A 45 -4.55 0.93 7.70
CA ARG A 45 -5.81 0.98 8.44
C ARG A 45 -6.28 2.41 8.57
N GLY A 46 -7.58 2.60 8.54
CA GLY A 46 -8.20 3.89 8.73
C GLY A 46 -9.60 3.95 8.15
N ASP A 47 -10.12 5.16 8.08
CA ASP A 47 -11.41 5.40 7.45
C ASP A 47 -11.31 5.16 5.94
N TYR A 48 -12.35 4.58 5.38
CA TYR A 48 -12.40 4.25 3.95
C TYR A 48 -12.07 5.46 3.06
N ASP A 49 -12.67 6.61 3.38
CA ASP A 49 -12.47 7.81 2.57
C ASP A 49 -11.07 8.44 2.75
N ALA A 50 -10.34 8.05 3.77
CA ALA A 50 -8.95 8.45 3.94
C ALA A 50 -7.99 7.45 3.28
N VAL A 51 -8.28 6.15 3.41
CA VAL A 51 -7.40 5.07 2.93
C VAL A 51 -7.42 4.95 1.40
N MET A 52 -8.61 4.92 0.80
CA MET A 52 -8.72 4.63 -0.63
C MET A 52 -8.04 5.67 -1.53
N PRO A 53 -8.17 6.97 -1.29
CA PRO A 53 -7.42 7.96 -2.09
C PRO A 53 -5.91 7.83 -1.97
N VAL A 54 -5.40 7.46 -0.78
CA VAL A 54 -3.97 7.24 -0.57
C VAL A 54 -3.50 6.05 -1.39
N LEU A 55 -4.21 4.93 -1.35
CA LEU A 55 -3.86 3.75 -2.14
C LEU A 55 -3.86 4.07 -3.63
N SER A 56 -4.91 4.73 -4.11
CA SER A 56 -5.04 5.10 -5.51
C SER A 56 -3.85 5.94 -5.98
N LYS A 57 -3.47 6.94 -5.18
CA LYS A 57 -2.34 7.82 -5.49
C LYS A 57 -1.03 7.06 -5.55
N GLU A 58 -0.74 6.24 -4.55
CA GLU A 58 0.55 5.56 -4.46
C GLU A 58 0.69 4.42 -5.46
N ILE A 59 -0.41 3.74 -5.78
CA ILE A 59 -0.42 2.76 -6.85
C ILE A 59 -0.10 3.43 -8.18
N ARG A 60 -0.74 4.56 -8.46
CA ARG A 60 -0.49 5.31 -9.68
C ARG A 60 0.97 5.74 -9.80
N THR A 61 1.52 6.32 -8.73
CA THR A 61 2.92 6.76 -8.71
C THR A 61 3.86 5.59 -8.99
N THR A 62 3.60 4.44 -8.37
CA THR A 62 4.40 3.25 -8.62
C THR A 62 4.32 2.81 -10.08
N PHE A 63 3.11 2.76 -10.64
CA PHE A 63 2.93 2.33 -12.03
C PHE A 63 3.54 3.31 -13.04
N GLU A 64 3.59 4.58 -12.70
CA GLU A 64 4.27 5.57 -13.55
C GLU A 64 5.79 5.41 -13.54
N ASN A 65 6.35 4.89 -12.46
CA ASN A 65 7.79 4.70 -12.30
C ASN A 65 8.29 3.31 -12.71
N ILE A 66 7.41 2.31 -12.66
CA ILE A 66 7.75 0.91 -12.95
C ILE A 66 6.80 0.39 -14.03
N PRO A 67 7.30 0.04 -15.23
CA PRO A 67 6.42 -0.36 -16.33
C PRO A 67 5.71 -1.69 -16.09
N HIS A 68 6.29 -2.59 -15.30
CA HIS A 68 5.71 -3.90 -15.02
C HIS A 68 5.73 -4.17 -13.53
N ALA A 69 4.57 -4.15 -12.90
CA ALA A 69 4.43 -4.41 -11.48
C ALA A 69 3.01 -4.91 -11.17
N ILE A 70 2.90 -5.69 -10.10
CA ILE A 70 1.63 -6.22 -9.63
C ILE A 70 1.45 -5.78 -8.19
N PHE A 71 0.29 -5.20 -7.87
CA PHE A 71 -0.16 -5.05 -6.49
C PHE A 71 -1.16 -6.14 -6.17
N ALA A 72 -0.93 -6.85 -5.08
CA ALA A 72 -1.92 -7.75 -4.48
C ALA A 72 -2.53 -7.03 -3.29
N ILE A 73 -3.84 -6.88 -3.29
CA ILE A 73 -4.55 -6.08 -2.28
C ILE A 73 -5.73 -6.87 -1.76
N LYS A 74 -5.86 -6.91 -0.43
CA LYS A 74 -7.05 -7.42 0.27
C LYS A 74 -7.59 -6.29 1.11
N ILE A 75 -8.90 -6.08 1.08
CA ILE A 75 -9.56 -5.04 1.86
C ILE A 75 -10.58 -5.69 2.78
N LEU A 76 -10.39 -5.49 4.08
CA LEU A 76 -11.30 -6.00 5.10
C LEU A 76 -12.18 -4.86 5.57
N ASN A 77 -13.49 -5.07 5.46
CA ASN A 77 -14.48 -4.14 5.98
C ASN A 77 -14.67 -4.37 7.49
N ASN A 78 -14.67 -3.26 8.23
CA ASN A 78 -14.96 -3.28 9.66
C ASN A 78 -14.05 -4.21 10.46
N PRO A 79 -12.74 -3.94 10.49
CA PRO A 79 -11.81 -4.77 11.25
C PRO A 79 -12.15 -4.76 12.75
N VAL A 80 -12.03 -5.91 13.40
CA VAL A 80 -12.49 -6.11 14.77
C VAL A 80 -11.50 -5.63 15.81
N ASN A 81 -10.26 -5.40 15.45
CA ASN A 81 -9.22 -4.96 16.39
C ASN A 81 -8.16 -4.08 15.76
#